data_d7ce21e2de1c9430383bb663bdf858c8
#
_entry.id   d7ce21e2de1c9430383bb663bdf858c8
#
_cell.length_a   1.000
_cell.length_b   1.000
_cell.length_c   1.000
_cell.angle_alpha   90.00
_cell.angle_beta   90.00
_cell.angle_gamma   90.00
#
_symmetry.space_group_name_H-M   'P 1'
#
loop_
_entity.id
_entity.type
_entity.pdbx_description
1 polymer ?
#
loop_
_entity_poly.entity_id
_entity_poly.type
_entity_poly.pdbx_seq_one_letter_code
_entity_poly.pdbx_strand_id
1 'polypeptide(L)'
;MVDRDYLLDMNNILTKVPDHLLLYTATPTRAAGKTLDSTYWFLDNVYHEIVPGGSHYSHTLWDYGVDHVNVYRKTGILSGVYRAYRVERRRSTNTPDRSIVLFEMAVEYSGFYGYLAMRLYGTSPLRRYLPLDQGFNVVNSFTGNALNTSIAHNGGHFSATVPVSFVDVVRNAQDLMKSSVSSHSVKAAASALNLKLGTPEAQLLISYVKNTNFGTPVETANTVTPLVVYQITAPDQDYEPDRPAIVQSFMKPIGPPAYAAQVTKATARAALIGRLTKVRNGKLSMSADLARSAEEFVKLIFPVAGTLEPLTFAEAYDTLKRPSQKAKHANARHDDPYETEDVIACFQKREAAAKYADVRNISPLAAATQANMTRFTNPLSKHAKANLRWYSFGRTPAAIARHIAGVLQFFQFVFLGDLSRMDGRVSTVGRVVTEMIYRRGFQPGPELDAMLKGKTNRPLRCAIRGTEECISVDSSGTSRLSGEAGTSFDNTAEGAFMAFHSFYKMHGCYVKAAVALDSCLFGGDDSFMPGMVENNYKLSGRALGHVVTGETIWHGKPGVNFLSRFFSPQVWLGDDSSCSDILRQIRKFHTTATVGADPRL
;
A
#
# COMPACT_ATOMS: atom_id res chain seq x y z
N MET A 1 3.33 -35.76 -15.05
CA MET A 1 4.22 -34.58 -15.04
C MET A 1 4.94 -34.55 -13.71
N VAL A 2 6.21 -34.29 -13.67
CA VAL A 2 6.99 -34.27 -12.43
C VAL A 2 7.63 -32.89 -12.29
N ASP A 3 7.23 -32.15 -11.25
CA ASP A 3 7.87 -30.92 -10.77
C ASP A 3 8.12 -29.87 -11.86
N ARG A 4 7.13 -29.62 -12.72
CA ARG A 4 7.19 -28.62 -13.81
C ARG A 4 5.93 -27.79 -13.99
N ASP A 5 4.91 -28.04 -13.19
CA ASP A 5 3.62 -27.34 -13.25
C ASP A 5 3.76 -25.84 -12.95
N TYR A 6 4.73 -25.45 -12.13
CA TYR A 6 5.05 -24.06 -11.81
C TYR A 6 5.66 -23.27 -12.99
N LEU A 7 6.10 -23.94 -14.05
CA LEU A 7 6.61 -23.33 -15.28
C LEU A 7 5.55 -23.23 -16.37
N LEU A 8 4.34 -23.76 -16.13
CA LEU A 8 3.34 -23.98 -17.15
C LEU A 8 2.01 -23.30 -16.78
N ASP A 9 1.27 -22.88 -17.79
CA ASP A 9 -0.13 -22.53 -17.63
C ASP A 9 -0.97 -23.82 -17.58
N MET A 10 -1.30 -24.25 -16.35
CA MET A 10 -2.05 -25.48 -16.11
C MET A 10 -3.46 -25.45 -16.72
N ASN A 11 -4.11 -24.29 -16.79
CA ASN A 11 -5.41 -24.20 -17.45
C ASN A 11 -5.31 -24.43 -18.96
N ASN A 12 -4.27 -23.96 -19.61
CA ASN A 12 -4.01 -24.23 -21.02
C ASN A 12 -3.70 -25.72 -21.25
N ILE A 13 -2.97 -26.36 -20.32
CA ILE A 13 -2.70 -27.79 -20.36
C ILE A 13 -4.02 -28.57 -20.25
N LEU A 14 -4.84 -28.30 -19.24
CA LEU A 14 -6.10 -28.99 -19.02
C LEU A 14 -7.08 -28.84 -20.21
N THR A 15 -6.97 -27.79 -21.02
CA THR A 15 -7.75 -27.68 -22.26
C THR A 15 -7.25 -28.56 -23.40
N LYS A 16 -6.05 -29.14 -23.31
CA LYS A 16 -5.37 -29.86 -24.41
C LYS A 16 -4.94 -31.29 -24.06
N VAL A 17 -4.90 -31.61 -22.79
CA VAL A 17 -4.41 -32.91 -22.28
C VAL A 17 -5.50 -33.98 -22.44
N PRO A 18 -5.12 -35.26 -22.58
CA PRO A 18 -6.03 -36.41 -22.58
C PRO A 18 -6.71 -36.59 -21.23
N ASP A 19 -7.54 -37.60 -21.12
CA ASP A 19 -8.50 -37.89 -20.05
C ASP A 19 -7.93 -37.86 -18.63
N HIS A 20 -6.62 -38.08 -18.47
CA HIS A 20 -5.96 -38.14 -17.18
C HIS A 20 -4.66 -37.33 -17.19
N LEU A 21 -4.44 -36.53 -16.15
CA LEU A 21 -3.18 -35.86 -15.89
C LEU A 21 -2.73 -36.19 -14.45
N LEU A 22 -1.60 -36.87 -14.33
CA LEU A 22 -0.97 -37.15 -13.05
C LEU A 22 0.20 -36.19 -12.84
N LEU A 23 0.16 -35.44 -11.74
CA LEU A 23 1.22 -34.53 -11.33
C LEU A 23 1.91 -35.03 -10.07
N TYR A 24 3.23 -34.88 -10.04
CA TYR A 24 4.00 -34.90 -8.81
C TYR A 24 4.58 -33.51 -8.62
N THR A 25 4.12 -32.79 -7.61
CA THR A 25 4.36 -31.35 -7.46
C THR A 25 4.67 -30.95 -6.02
N ALA A 26 5.30 -29.80 -5.85
CA ALA A 26 5.57 -29.25 -4.54
C ALA A 26 4.27 -28.78 -3.85
N THR A 27 4.18 -29.03 -2.57
CA THR A 27 3.15 -28.41 -1.72
C THR A 27 3.62 -27.01 -1.36
N PRO A 28 2.92 -25.94 -1.79
CA PRO A 28 3.42 -24.56 -1.68
C PRO A 28 3.86 -24.18 -0.27
N THR A 29 3.04 -24.48 0.72
CA THR A 29 3.29 -24.17 2.12
C THR A 29 4.38 -25.03 2.78
N ARG A 30 4.89 -26.05 2.10
CA ARG A 30 5.90 -26.98 2.63
C ARG A 30 7.21 -26.97 1.86
N ALA A 31 7.22 -26.37 0.69
CA ALA A 31 8.42 -26.21 -0.12
C ALA A 31 9.22 -24.99 0.28
N ALA A 32 8.54 -23.95 0.78
CA ALA A 32 9.15 -22.67 1.11
C ALA A 32 10.08 -22.77 2.32
N GLY A 33 11.22 -22.10 2.29
CA GLY A 33 12.13 -21.95 3.41
C GLY A 33 12.85 -23.21 3.86
N LYS A 34 13.00 -24.21 3.01
CA LYS A 34 13.67 -25.48 3.35
C LYS A 34 15.19 -25.37 3.45
N THR A 35 15.77 -24.49 2.68
CA THR A 35 17.22 -24.31 2.67
C THR A 35 17.58 -23.31 3.77
N LEU A 36 18.53 -23.68 4.63
CA LEU A 36 19.07 -22.77 5.63
C LEU A 36 19.61 -21.53 4.95
N ASP A 37 19.34 -20.36 5.53
CA ASP A 37 19.71 -19.06 5.00
C ASP A 37 19.09 -18.72 3.62
N SER A 38 18.14 -19.51 3.14
CA SER A 38 17.36 -19.09 1.97
C SER A 38 16.39 -17.98 2.34
N THR A 39 16.25 -17.04 1.44
CA THR A 39 15.24 -15.99 1.53
C THR A 39 14.09 -16.31 0.59
N TYR A 40 12.87 -16.27 1.08
CA TYR A 40 11.70 -16.53 0.24
C TYR A 40 10.56 -15.55 0.51
N TRP A 41 9.70 -15.37 -0.49
CA TRP A 41 8.50 -14.55 -0.39
C TRP A 41 7.47 -14.96 -1.44
N PHE A 42 6.24 -14.50 -1.26
CA PHE A 42 5.16 -14.64 -2.23
C PHE A 42 4.82 -13.27 -2.81
N LEU A 43 4.88 -13.15 -4.13
CA LEU A 43 4.56 -11.93 -4.86
C LEU A 43 3.67 -12.30 -6.05
N ASP A 44 2.52 -11.63 -6.20
CA ASP A 44 1.59 -11.82 -7.31
C ASP A 44 1.25 -13.30 -7.62
N ASN A 45 1.13 -14.10 -6.57
CA ASN A 45 0.87 -15.56 -6.64
C ASN A 45 2.05 -16.37 -7.20
N VAL A 46 3.23 -15.82 -7.13
CA VAL A 46 4.48 -16.48 -7.46
C VAL A 46 5.28 -16.66 -6.17
N TYR A 47 5.79 -17.85 -5.98
CA TYR A 47 6.77 -18.15 -4.95
C TYR A 47 8.16 -17.81 -5.48
N HIS A 48 8.89 -17.05 -4.71
CA HIS A 48 10.27 -16.69 -5.00
C HIS A 48 11.17 -17.19 -3.89
N GLU A 49 12.33 -17.70 -4.23
CA GLU A 49 13.35 -18.14 -3.29
C GLU A 49 14.74 -17.81 -3.83
N ILE A 50 15.59 -17.26 -2.97
CA ILE A 50 17.03 -17.13 -3.21
C ILE A 50 17.73 -18.04 -2.22
N VAL A 51 18.52 -18.97 -2.75
CA VAL A 51 19.34 -19.86 -1.95
C VAL A 51 20.76 -19.31 -1.78
N PRO A 52 21.47 -19.69 -0.70
CA PRO A 52 22.88 -19.34 -0.53
C PRO A 52 23.68 -19.76 -1.75
N GLY A 53 24.48 -18.83 -2.29
CA GLY A 53 25.21 -19.04 -3.55
C GLY A 53 24.57 -18.40 -4.78
N GLY A 54 23.42 -17.73 -4.62
CA GLY A 54 22.92 -16.75 -5.59
C GLY A 54 21.91 -17.22 -6.61
N SER A 55 21.43 -18.47 -6.57
CA SER A 55 20.37 -18.90 -7.49
C SER A 55 19.00 -18.37 -7.02
N HIS A 56 18.30 -17.67 -7.91
CA HIS A 56 16.95 -17.20 -7.71
C HIS A 56 15.95 -18.10 -8.44
N TYR A 57 14.96 -18.58 -7.73
CA TYR A 57 13.86 -19.39 -8.25
C TYR A 57 12.54 -18.64 -8.16
N SER A 58 11.76 -18.71 -9.25
CA SER A 58 10.40 -18.15 -9.31
C SER A 58 9.44 -19.22 -9.78
N HIS A 59 8.44 -19.51 -8.97
CA HIS A 59 7.49 -20.58 -9.26
C HIS A 59 6.05 -20.08 -9.16
N THR A 60 5.28 -20.21 -10.22
CA THR A 60 3.83 -20.07 -10.16
C THR A 60 3.26 -21.26 -9.41
N LEU A 61 2.59 -20.99 -8.31
CA LEU A 61 1.95 -22.03 -7.52
C LEU A 61 0.48 -22.14 -7.89
N TRP A 62 0.00 -23.39 -8.03
CA TRP A 62 -1.38 -23.70 -8.34
C TRP A 62 -2.09 -24.24 -7.13
N ASP A 63 -3.37 -23.87 -6.96
CA ASP A 63 -4.21 -24.38 -5.88
C ASP A 63 -4.87 -25.70 -6.28
N TYR A 64 -4.26 -26.78 -5.86
CA TYR A 64 -4.79 -28.13 -6.04
C TYR A 64 -5.70 -28.59 -4.89
N GLY A 65 -6.11 -27.67 -4.01
CA GLY A 65 -7.05 -27.96 -2.93
C GLY A 65 -8.52 -27.98 -3.35
N VAL A 66 -8.80 -27.98 -4.65
CA VAL A 66 -10.14 -27.99 -5.23
C VAL A 66 -10.53 -29.40 -5.65
N ASP A 67 -11.81 -29.76 -5.53
CA ASP A 67 -12.32 -31.08 -5.92
C ASP A 67 -12.63 -31.16 -7.42
N HIS A 68 -12.91 -30.04 -8.05
CA HIS A 68 -13.30 -29.96 -9.46
C HIS A 68 -12.69 -28.74 -10.14
N VAL A 69 -12.35 -28.89 -11.44
CA VAL A 69 -11.87 -27.83 -12.31
C VAL A 69 -12.63 -27.90 -13.64
N ASN A 70 -13.19 -26.77 -14.07
CA ASN A 70 -13.89 -26.66 -15.35
C ASN A 70 -13.17 -25.62 -16.21
N VAL A 71 -12.64 -26.06 -17.35
CA VAL A 71 -11.92 -25.20 -18.29
C VAL A 71 -12.66 -25.12 -19.62
N TYR A 72 -12.54 -23.95 -20.27
CA TYR A 72 -13.15 -23.73 -21.57
C TYR A 72 -12.15 -23.06 -22.52
N ARG A 73 -12.05 -23.58 -23.72
CA ARG A 73 -11.28 -22.98 -24.81
C ARG A 73 -12.20 -22.61 -25.96
N LYS A 74 -12.32 -21.34 -26.26
CA LYS A 74 -13.10 -20.86 -27.40
C LYS A 74 -12.42 -21.30 -28.72
N THR A 75 -13.19 -21.86 -29.65
CA THR A 75 -12.74 -22.26 -31.00
C THR A 75 -13.43 -21.49 -32.12
N GLY A 76 -14.53 -20.81 -31.83
CA GLY A 76 -15.29 -19.96 -32.76
C GLY A 76 -16.28 -19.05 -32.03
N ILE A 77 -17.19 -18.38 -32.76
CA ILE A 77 -18.14 -17.42 -32.17
C ILE A 77 -19.09 -18.13 -31.20
N LEU A 78 -19.66 -19.25 -31.60
CA LEU A 78 -20.58 -20.09 -30.84
C LEU A 78 -20.04 -21.53 -30.70
N SER A 79 -18.72 -21.69 -30.58
CA SER A 79 -18.09 -22.99 -30.45
C SER A 79 -16.86 -22.96 -29.54
N GLY A 80 -16.63 -24.06 -28.85
CA GLY A 80 -15.48 -24.23 -27.98
C GLY A 80 -15.34 -25.66 -27.48
N VAL A 81 -14.32 -25.91 -26.71
CA VAL A 81 -14.11 -27.17 -25.98
C VAL A 81 -14.26 -26.88 -24.49
N TYR A 82 -15.21 -27.53 -23.87
CA TYR A 82 -15.47 -27.48 -22.42
C TYR A 82 -15.08 -28.81 -21.81
N ARG A 83 -14.26 -28.76 -20.76
CA ARG A 83 -13.82 -29.94 -20.01
C ARG A 83 -14.03 -29.73 -18.53
N ALA A 84 -14.61 -30.74 -17.89
CA ALA A 84 -14.75 -30.81 -16.44
C ALA A 84 -13.88 -31.95 -15.91
N TYR A 85 -13.06 -31.66 -14.91
CA TYR A 85 -12.17 -32.60 -14.25
C TYR A 85 -12.54 -32.75 -12.79
N ARG A 86 -12.49 -34.02 -12.30
CA ARG A 86 -12.35 -34.30 -10.88
C ARG A 86 -10.89 -34.18 -10.50
N VAL A 87 -10.62 -33.63 -9.33
CA VAL A 87 -9.25 -33.45 -8.82
C VAL A 87 -9.09 -34.24 -7.55
N GLU A 88 -8.13 -35.17 -7.53
CA GLU A 88 -7.77 -35.92 -6.35
C GLU A 88 -6.34 -35.55 -5.95
N ARG A 89 -6.14 -35.17 -4.69
CA ARG A 89 -4.84 -34.81 -4.15
C ARG A 89 -4.45 -35.75 -3.02
N ARG A 90 -3.29 -36.40 -3.16
CA ARG A 90 -2.68 -37.22 -2.11
C ARG A 90 -1.31 -36.65 -1.74
N ARG A 91 -1.05 -36.60 -0.44
CA ARG A 91 0.27 -36.21 0.06
C ARG A 91 1.23 -37.38 -0.16
N SER A 92 2.45 -37.13 -0.62
CA SER A 92 3.49 -38.12 -0.70
C SER A 92 3.92 -38.55 0.71
N THR A 93 3.98 -39.87 0.95
CA THR A 93 4.42 -40.44 2.23
C THR A 93 5.92 -40.34 2.42
N ASN A 94 6.68 -40.46 1.33
CA ASN A 94 8.15 -40.45 1.34
C ASN A 94 8.76 -39.04 1.31
N THR A 95 8.01 -38.05 0.80
CA THR A 95 8.43 -36.68 0.66
C THR A 95 7.27 -35.76 1.10
N PRO A 96 7.21 -35.37 2.38
CA PRO A 96 6.05 -34.66 2.95
C PRO A 96 5.75 -33.28 2.32
N ASP A 97 6.72 -32.70 1.64
CA ASP A 97 6.61 -31.46 0.89
C ASP A 97 6.05 -31.64 -0.52
N ARG A 98 5.81 -32.87 -0.92
CA ARG A 98 5.29 -33.20 -2.24
C ARG A 98 3.88 -33.74 -2.17
N SER A 99 3.14 -33.51 -3.25
CA SER A 99 1.80 -34.03 -3.45
C SER A 99 1.71 -34.71 -4.82
N ILE A 100 0.92 -35.77 -4.87
CA ILE A 100 0.47 -36.38 -6.10
C ILE A 100 -0.93 -35.84 -6.36
N VAL A 101 -1.14 -35.24 -7.53
CA VAL A 101 -2.44 -34.69 -7.94
C VAL A 101 -2.86 -35.39 -9.24
N LEU A 102 -4.05 -35.98 -9.19
CA LEU A 102 -4.68 -36.63 -10.35
C LEU A 102 -5.83 -35.72 -10.83
N PHE A 103 -5.79 -35.32 -12.08
CA PHE A 103 -6.95 -34.80 -12.79
C PHE A 103 -7.53 -35.89 -13.65
N GLU A 104 -8.78 -36.23 -13.40
CA GLU A 104 -9.55 -37.21 -14.15
C GLU A 104 -10.70 -36.50 -14.86
N MET A 105 -10.71 -36.56 -16.19
CA MET A 105 -11.75 -35.92 -16.98
C MET A 105 -13.08 -36.64 -16.80
N ALA A 106 -14.06 -35.93 -16.26
CA ALA A 106 -15.42 -36.45 -16.07
C ALA A 106 -16.30 -36.18 -17.26
N VAL A 107 -16.14 -35.04 -17.94
CA VAL A 107 -16.99 -34.63 -19.07
C VAL A 107 -16.18 -33.78 -20.06
N GLU A 108 -16.41 -34.04 -21.36
CA GLU A 108 -15.97 -33.18 -22.45
C GLU A 108 -17.15 -32.87 -23.38
N TYR A 109 -17.31 -31.59 -23.72
CA TYR A 109 -18.19 -31.13 -24.79
C TYR A 109 -17.40 -30.29 -25.78
N SER A 110 -17.68 -30.50 -27.08
CA SER A 110 -17.01 -29.77 -28.17
C SER A 110 -18.01 -29.06 -29.08
N GLY A 111 -17.51 -28.11 -29.88
CA GLY A 111 -18.30 -27.34 -30.82
C GLY A 111 -19.35 -26.47 -30.12
N PHE A 112 -20.58 -26.47 -30.65
CA PHE A 112 -21.70 -25.71 -30.07
C PHE A 112 -22.10 -26.21 -28.68
N TYR A 113 -22.03 -27.52 -28.44
CA TYR A 113 -22.33 -28.09 -27.13
C TYR A 113 -21.28 -27.66 -26.09
N GLY A 114 -20.03 -27.51 -26.47
CA GLY A 114 -19.00 -26.95 -25.58
C GLY A 114 -19.27 -25.51 -25.20
N TYR A 115 -19.73 -24.69 -26.16
CA TYR A 115 -20.17 -23.33 -25.89
C TYR A 115 -21.38 -23.30 -24.94
N LEU A 116 -22.38 -24.15 -25.21
CA LEU A 116 -23.59 -24.23 -24.39
C LEU A 116 -23.26 -24.70 -22.96
N ALA A 117 -22.41 -25.71 -22.81
CA ALA A 117 -21.95 -26.21 -21.50
C ALA A 117 -21.25 -25.10 -20.68
N MET A 118 -20.39 -24.32 -21.31
CA MET A 118 -19.76 -23.17 -20.65
C MET A 118 -20.80 -22.13 -20.19
N ARG A 119 -21.86 -21.90 -20.96
CA ARG A 119 -22.94 -20.96 -20.59
C ARG A 119 -23.83 -21.48 -19.49
N LEU A 120 -24.08 -22.78 -19.42
CA LEU A 120 -24.96 -23.41 -18.42
C LEU A 120 -24.23 -23.69 -17.09
N TYR A 121 -23.01 -24.18 -17.15
CA TYR A 121 -22.27 -24.64 -15.96
C TYR A 121 -21.20 -23.63 -15.52
N GLY A 122 -20.88 -22.65 -16.36
CA GLY A 122 -19.80 -21.71 -16.09
C GLY A 122 -18.42 -22.35 -16.19
N THR A 123 -17.39 -21.59 -15.83
CA THR A 123 -16.00 -22.06 -15.75
C THR A 123 -15.49 -21.92 -14.32
N SER A 124 -14.78 -22.95 -13.85
CA SER A 124 -14.05 -22.97 -12.59
C SER A 124 -12.60 -23.33 -12.89
N PRO A 125 -11.82 -22.46 -13.51
CA PRO A 125 -10.45 -22.76 -13.87
C PRO A 125 -9.61 -22.95 -12.61
N LEU A 126 -8.55 -23.75 -12.73
CA LEU A 126 -7.58 -23.91 -11.68
C LEU A 126 -7.00 -22.55 -11.32
N ARG A 127 -7.09 -22.19 -10.06
CA ARG A 127 -6.62 -20.90 -9.55
C ARG A 127 -5.14 -20.99 -9.19
N ARG A 128 -4.46 -19.87 -9.30
CA ARG A 128 -3.15 -19.76 -8.68
C ARG A 128 -3.31 -19.81 -7.17
N TYR A 129 -2.39 -20.50 -6.53
CA TYR A 129 -2.37 -20.56 -5.07
C TYR A 129 -2.16 -19.15 -4.51
N LEU A 130 -3.13 -18.72 -3.74
CA LEU A 130 -3.04 -17.51 -2.94
C LEU A 130 -2.95 -17.96 -1.49
N PRO A 131 -1.94 -17.57 -0.74
CA PRO A 131 -2.04 -17.64 0.70
C PRO A 131 -3.30 -16.86 1.11
N LEU A 132 -4.37 -17.58 1.47
CA LEU A 132 -5.69 -16.98 1.78
C LEU A 132 -5.66 -16.09 3.02
N ASP A 133 -4.63 -16.27 3.83
CA ASP A 133 -4.44 -15.55 5.08
C ASP A 133 -3.51 -14.37 4.86
N GLN A 134 -3.89 -13.19 5.33
CA GLN A 134 -2.98 -12.04 5.46
C GLN A 134 -1.96 -12.24 6.60
N GLY A 135 -1.89 -13.45 7.13
CA GLY A 135 -1.00 -13.87 8.18
C GLY A 135 0.41 -14.22 7.69
N PHE A 136 0.96 -15.23 8.31
CA PHE A 136 2.31 -15.68 8.06
C PHE A 136 2.32 -17.07 7.42
N ASN A 137 3.20 -17.28 6.46
CA ASN A 137 3.54 -18.61 5.99
C ASN A 137 4.65 -19.18 6.86
N VAL A 138 4.46 -20.37 7.39
CA VAL A 138 5.38 -21.02 8.33
C VAL A 138 5.72 -22.41 7.83
N VAL A 139 6.99 -22.67 7.68
CA VAL A 139 7.50 -23.97 7.21
C VAL A 139 8.59 -24.47 8.14
N ASN A 140 8.45 -25.71 8.60
CA ASN A 140 9.49 -26.41 9.36
C ASN A 140 10.35 -27.25 8.42
N SER A 141 11.66 -27.11 8.54
CA SER A 141 12.64 -27.86 7.73
C SER A 141 13.81 -28.30 8.58
N PHE A 142 14.45 -29.41 8.18
CA PHE A 142 15.69 -29.88 8.79
C PHE A 142 16.89 -29.38 8.00
N THR A 143 17.88 -28.87 8.71
CA THR A 143 19.21 -28.57 8.19
C THR A 143 20.22 -29.36 9.00
N GLY A 144 20.74 -30.43 8.39
CA GLY A 144 21.45 -31.44 9.18
C GLY A 144 20.52 -32.05 10.25
N ASN A 145 20.94 -32.01 11.50
CA ASN A 145 20.15 -32.48 12.65
C ASN A 145 19.31 -31.36 13.31
N ALA A 146 19.39 -30.13 12.83
CA ALA A 146 18.66 -29.01 13.42
C ALA A 146 17.31 -28.81 12.71
N LEU A 147 16.24 -28.73 13.48
CA LEU A 147 14.91 -28.36 13.03
C LEU A 147 14.77 -26.83 13.06
N ASN A 148 14.51 -26.24 11.93
CA ASN A 148 14.30 -24.80 11.77
C ASN A 148 12.88 -24.48 11.33
N THR A 149 12.40 -23.30 11.73
CA THR A 149 11.14 -22.73 11.27
C THR A 149 11.45 -21.50 10.43
N SER A 150 10.97 -21.51 9.20
CA SER A 150 11.03 -20.36 8.31
C SER A 150 9.68 -19.66 8.29
N ILE A 151 9.68 -18.36 8.51
CA ILE A 151 8.49 -17.53 8.64
C ILE A 151 8.56 -16.41 7.61
N ALA A 152 7.52 -16.28 6.79
CA ALA A 152 7.37 -15.17 5.86
C ALA A 152 5.98 -14.57 6.00
N HIS A 153 5.88 -13.25 5.92
CA HIS A 153 4.59 -12.56 5.92
C HIS A 153 3.93 -12.69 4.54
N ASN A 154 2.68 -13.17 4.50
CA ASN A 154 1.92 -13.30 3.26
C ASN A 154 1.65 -11.93 2.63
N GLY A 155 1.99 -11.77 1.35
CA GLY A 155 1.91 -10.50 0.66
C GLY A 155 2.99 -9.48 1.06
N GLY A 156 3.94 -9.87 1.90
CA GLY A 156 5.14 -9.12 2.26
C GLY A 156 6.36 -9.56 1.43
N HIS A 157 7.48 -8.89 1.67
CA HIS A 157 8.76 -9.15 0.99
C HIS A 157 9.87 -9.44 2.00
N PHE A 158 9.55 -10.11 3.08
CA PHE A 158 10.51 -10.44 4.13
C PHE A 158 10.23 -11.82 4.72
N SER A 159 11.29 -12.49 5.07
CA SER A 159 11.27 -13.78 5.75
C SER A 159 12.37 -13.84 6.80
N ALA A 160 12.23 -14.77 7.74
CA ALA A 160 13.26 -15.11 8.71
C ALA A 160 13.26 -16.62 8.95
N THR A 161 14.44 -17.20 9.13
CA THR A 161 14.60 -18.61 9.51
C THR A 161 15.22 -18.66 10.90
N VAL A 162 14.55 -19.36 11.81
CA VAL A 162 14.95 -19.48 13.22
C VAL A 162 14.88 -20.94 13.67
N PRO A 163 15.68 -21.36 14.64
CA PRO A 163 15.52 -22.69 15.25
C PRO A 163 14.09 -22.87 15.80
N VAL A 164 13.50 -24.08 15.62
CA VAL A 164 12.16 -24.39 16.14
C VAL A 164 12.08 -24.18 17.65
N SER A 165 13.11 -24.51 18.37
CA SER A 165 13.19 -24.27 19.82
C SER A 165 12.91 -22.81 20.20
N PHE A 166 13.26 -21.88 19.35
CA PHE A 166 12.97 -20.46 19.57
C PHE A 166 11.48 -20.13 19.40
N VAL A 167 10.83 -20.72 18.43
CA VAL A 167 9.36 -20.58 18.23
C VAL A 167 8.63 -21.13 19.44
N ASP A 168 9.02 -22.29 19.91
CA ASP A 168 8.38 -22.95 21.05
C ASP A 168 8.59 -22.15 22.35
N VAL A 169 9.77 -21.55 22.54
CA VAL A 169 10.03 -20.70 23.71
C VAL A 169 9.17 -19.43 23.66
N VAL A 170 9.02 -18.79 22.50
CA VAL A 170 8.16 -17.61 22.37
C VAL A 170 6.69 -17.99 22.55
N ARG A 171 6.25 -19.15 22.05
CA ARG A 171 4.91 -19.70 22.25
C ARG A 171 4.64 -19.97 23.74
N ASN A 172 5.54 -20.69 24.39
CA ASN A 172 5.44 -20.98 25.83
C ASN A 172 5.43 -19.71 26.68
N ALA A 173 6.26 -18.72 26.33
CA ALA A 173 6.27 -17.43 27.00
C ALA A 173 4.94 -16.69 26.83
N GLN A 174 4.29 -16.82 25.66
CA GLN A 174 3.00 -16.21 25.39
C GLN A 174 1.87 -16.91 26.13
N ASP A 175 1.89 -18.23 26.21
CA ASP A 175 0.92 -19.00 26.98
C ASP A 175 1.00 -18.73 28.48
N LEU A 176 2.21 -18.52 28.99
CA LEU A 176 2.45 -18.07 30.36
C LEU A 176 1.94 -16.62 30.60
N MET A 177 2.01 -15.74 29.59
CA MET A 177 1.45 -14.38 29.68
C MET A 177 -0.08 -14.35 29.72
N LYS A 178 -0.77 -15.34 29.14
CA LYS A 178 -2.23 -15.49 29.27
C LYS A 178 -2.66 -15.78 30.70
N SER A 179 -1.78 -16.34 31.50
CA SER A 179 -2.00 -16.70 32.90
C SER A 179 -1.54 -15.66 33.92
N SER A 180 -1.46 -14.36 33.57
CA SER A 180 -1.05 -13.24 34.43
C SER A 180 0.44 -13.12 34.76
N VAL A 181 1.32 -13.76 34.03
CA VAL A 181 2.77 -13.66 34.27
C VAL A 181 3.43 -12.60 33.37
N SER A 182 4.25 -11.76 34.00
CA SER A 182 4.83 -10.52 33.48
C SER A 182 5.72 -10.66 32.24
N SER A 183 5.90 -9.55 31.51
CA SER A 183 6.81 -9.32 30.36
C SER A 183 8.28 -9.79 30.53
N HIS A 184 8.65 -10.26 31.69
CA HIS A 184 9.96 -10.88 31.95
C HIS A 184 10.16 -12.18 31.17
N SER A 185 9.10 -12.89 30.83
CA SER A 185 9.18 -14.21 30.21
C SER A 185 9.64 -14.17 28.74
N VAL A 186 9.21 -13.17 27.94
CA VAL A 186 9.70 -13.04 26.54
C VAL A 186 11.17 -12.61 26.51
N LYS A 187 11.59 -11.74 27.43
CA LYS A 187 12.97 -11.33 27.57
C LYS A 187 13.86 -12.44 28.10
N ALA A 188 13.38 -13.20 29.08
CA ALA A 188 14.10 -14.34 29.63
C ALA A 188 14.24 -15.46 28.58
N ALA A 189 13.22 -15.70 27.80
CA ALA A 189 13.24 -16.67 26.71
C ALA A 189 14.20 -16.27 25.59
N ALA A 190 14.19 -15.01 25.17
CA ALA A 190 15.12 -14.49 24.16
C ALA A 190 16.56 -14.47 24.66
N SER A 191 16.77 -14.16 25.95
CA SER A 191 18.09 -14.18 26.59
C SER A 191 18.64 -15.61 26.71
N ALA A 192 17.80 -16.57 27.08
CA ALA A 192 18.17 -17.99 27.19
C ALA A 192 18.60 -18.61 25.84
N LEU A 193 18.14 -18.04 24.73
CA LEU A 193 18.49 -18.49 23.38
C LEU A 193 19.59 -17.64 22.72
N ASN A 194 20.27 -16.77 23.47
CA ASN A 194 21.27 -15.83 22.93
C ASN A 194 20.78 -14.96 21.76
N LEU A 195 19.49 -14.79 21.62
CA LEU A 195 18.90 -13.98 20.57
C LEU A 195 18.78 -12.53 21.03
N LYS A 196 19.47 -11.66 20.34
CA LYS A 196 19.33 -10.22 20.54
C LYS A 196 17.92 -9.82 20.12
N LEU A 197 17.09 -9.37 21.07
CA LEU A 197 15.70 -8.91 20.84
C LEU A 197 15.56 -7.82 19.76
N GLY A 198 16.65 -7.22 19.32
CA GLY A 198 16.69 -6.22 18.25
C GLY A 198 16.96 -6.77 16.86
N THR A 199 17.09 -8.10 16.69
CA THR A 199 17.29 -8.66 15.34
C THR A 199 15.98 -8.71 14.56
N PRO A 200 16.02 -8.55 13.22
CA PRO A 200 14.84 -8.66 12.36
C PRO A 200 14.10 -9.99 12.53
N GLU A 201 14.83 -11.08 12.70
CA GLU A 201 14.32 -12.43 12.90
C GLU A 201 13.47 -12.53 14.17
N ALA A 202 13.99 -12.03 15.28
CA ALA A 202 13.27 -12.01 16.56
C ALA A 202 11.98 -11.19 16.47
N GLN A 203 12.01 -10.09 15.75
CA GLN A 203 10.84 -9.22 15.61
C GLN A 203 9.78 -9.78 14.64
N LEU A 204 10.19 -10.41 13.56
CA LEU A 204 9.28 -11.12 12.68
C LEU A 204 8.58 -12.27 13.43
N LEU A 205 9.34 -13.02 14.22
CA LEU A 205 8.81 -14.09 15.04
C LEU A 205 7.84 -13.59 16.12
N ILE A 206 8.19 -12.51 16.82
CA ILE A 206 7.30 -11.87 17.80
C ILE A 206 6.01 -11.39 17.13
N SER A 207 6.11 -10.80 15.94
CA SER A 207 4.94 -10.40 15.16
C SER A 207 4.09 -11.58 14.73
N TYR A 208 4.70 -12.66 14.28
CA TYR A 208 4.02 -13.91 13.95
C TYR A 208 3.24 -14.44 15.17
N VAL A 209 3.90 -14.56 16.30
CA VAL A 209 3.27 -15.06 17.53
C VAL A 209 2.17 -14.13 18.02
N LYS A 210 2.34 -12.81 17.92
CA LYS A 210 1.29 -11.82 18.27
C LYS A 210 0.06 -11.89 17.37
N ASN A 211 0.22 -12.20 16.10
CA ASN A 211 -0.88 -12.19 15.12
C ASN A 211 -1.56 -13.54 14.93
N THR A 212 -1.03 -14.62 15.49
CA THR A 212 -1.58 -15.98 15.35
C THR A 212 -2.55 -16.40 16.46
N ASN A 213 -3.33 -15.50 17.01
CA ASN A 213 -4.41 -15.74 18.01
C ASN A 213 -4.03 -16.62 19.23
N PHE A 214 -2.76 -16.64 19.62
CA PHE A 214 -2.34 -17.34 20.85
C PHE A 214 -2.69 -16.58 22.14
N GLY A 215 -3.55 -15.57 22.04
CA GLY A 215 -4.03 -14.72 23.12
C GLY A 215 -3.47 -13.30 23.05
N THR A 216 -4.19 -12.36 23.61
CA THR A 216 -3.80 -10.95 23.69
C THR A 216 -2.59 -10.80 24.61
N PRO A 217 -1.43 -10.31 24.15
CA PRO A 217 -0.33 -10.02 25.05
C PRO A 217 -0.75 -8.91 26.01
N VAL A 218 -0.52 -9.09 27.27
CA VAL A 218 -0.64 -8.01 28.25
C VAL A 218 0.54 -7.08 28.03
N GLU A 219 0.30 -5.90 27.44
CA GLU A 219 1.33 -4.88 27.35
C GLU A 219 1.60 -4.33 28.73
N THR A 220 2.79 -4.61 29.27
CA THR A 220 3.22 -3.97 30.50
C THR A 220 3.88 -2.63 30.16
N ALA A 221 3.46 -1.59 30.86
CA ALA A 221 3.81 -0.19 30.62
C ALA A 221 5.33 0.15 30.71
N ASN A 222 6.18 -0.80 31.07
CA ASN A 222 7.61 -0.58 31.33
C ASN A 222 8.55 -1.21 30.32
N THR A 223 8.08 -1.63 29.15
CA THR A 223 8.95 -2.23 28.14
C THR A 223 9.65 -1.14 27.35
N VAL A 224 10.94 -1.01 27.62
CA VAL A 224 11.86 -0.28 26.74
C VAL A 224 11.95 -1.06 25.43
N THR A 225 11.43 -0.51 24.35
CA THR A 225 11.46 -1.19 23.06
C THR A 225 12.44 -0.52 22.13
N PRO A 226 13.45 -1.24 21.65
CA PRO A 226 14.45 -0.71 20.76
C PRO A 226 13.89 -0.42 19.37
N LEU A 227 14.64 0.38 18.61
CA LEU A 227 14.41 0.50 17.17
C LEU A 227 14.60 -0.88 16.53
N VAL A 228 13.58 -1.32 15.81
CA VAL A 228 13.59 -2.58 15.07
C VAL A 228 13.95 -2.29 13.62
N VAL A 229 15.08 -2.85 13.20
CA VAL A 229 15.52 -2.76 11.81
C VAL A 229 15.04 -4.00 11.07
N TYR A 230 14.42 -3.83 9.92
CA TYR A 230 13.96 -4.92 9.07
C TYR A 230 14.39 -4.73 7.62
N GLN A 231 14.54 -5.83 6.93
CA GLN A 231 14.86 -5.88 5.50
C GLN A 231 13.68 -6.41 4.72
N ILE A 232 13.42 -5.79 3.59
CA ILE A 232 12.49 -6.32 2.59
C ILE A 232 13.34 -7.06 1.57
N THR A 233 13.03 -8.34 1.36
CA THR A 233 13.74 -9.18 0.41
C THR A 233 13.11 -9.10 -0.98
N ALA A 234 13.91 -8.99 -2.00
CA ALA A 234 13.52 -8.98 -3.41
C ALA A 234 14.46 -9.87 -4.23
N PRO A 235 14.05 -10.25 -5.46
CA PRO A 235 14.75 -11.26 -6.26
C PRO A 235 16.24 -11.08 -6.49
N ASP A 236 16.70 -9.87 -6.59
CA ASP A 236 18.08 -9.56 -6.98
C ASP A 236 18.85 -9.06 -5.75
N GLN A 237 19.38 -9.98 -5.03
CA GLN A 237 20.21 -9.66 -3.87
C GLN A 237 21.70 -9.58 -4.24
N ASP A 238 22.12 -8.43 -4.68
CA ASP A 238 23.41 -7.97 -4.22
C ASP A 238 23.17 -7.46 -2.79
N TYR A 239 23.45 -8.30 -1.83
CA TYR A 239 23.34 -7.98 -0.41
C TYR A 239 24.45 -7.00 -0.04
N GLU A 240 24.20 -5.72 -0.22
CA GLU A 240 24.97 -4.70 0.45
C GLU A 240 24.36 -4.52 1.84
N PRO A 241 25.11 -4.79 2.92
CA PRO A 241 24.66 -4.52 4.29
C PRO A 241 24.58 -3.02 4.48
N ASP A 242 23.50 -2.44 4.02
CA ASP A 242 23.28 -1.02 4.14
C ASP A 242 22.72 -0.68 5.52
N ARG A 243 22.94 0.56 5.86
CA ARG A 243 22.49 1.14 7.12
C ARG A 243 20.97 1.27 7.14
N PRO A 244 20.34 1.21 8.32
CA PRO A 244 18.92 1.46 8.47
C PRO A 244 18.54 2.88 7.98
N ALA A 245 17.29 3.04 7.53
CA ALA A 245 16.76 4.33 7.08
C ALA A 245 16.83 5.41 8.17
N ILE A 246 16.69 4.99 9.42
CA ILE A 246 16.79 5.81 10.63
C ILE A 246 17.59 5.07 11.69
N VAL A 247 18.18 5.79 12.60
CA VAL A 247 18.89 5.25 13.78
C VAL A 247 18.24 5.76 15.05
N GLN A 248 18.43 5.04 16.14
CA GLN A 248 17.98 5.46 17.45
C GLN A 248 18.86 6.61 17.95
N SER A 249 18.25 7.70 18.37
CA SER A 249 18.96 8.88 18.87
C SER A 249 19.16 8.89 20.38
N PHE A 250 18.30 8.18 21.13
CA PHE A 250 18.39 8.08 22.58
C PHE A 250 18.50 6.63 23.05
N MET A 251 19.25 6.42 24.15
CA MET A 251 19.58 5.08 24.62
C MET A 251 18.40 4.26 25.16
N LYS A 252 17.34 4.90 25.62
CA LYS A 252 16.18 4.23 26.24
C LYS A 252 14.87 4.81 25.71
N PRO A 253 14.40 4.39 24.53
CA PRO A 253 13.10 4.82 24.02
C PRO A 253 11.98 4.33 24.94
N ILE A 254 11.01 5.20 25.20
CA ILE A 254 9.80 4.91 25.95
C ILE A 254 8.67 4.69 24.95
N GLY A 255 7.91 3.63 25.12
CA GLY A 255 6.73 3.36 24.27
C GLY A 255 6.88 2.17 23.32
N PRO A 256 5.95 1.99 22.40
CA PRO A 256 5.96 0.89 21.44
C PRO A 256 7.12 1.00 20.45
N PRO A 257 7.58 -0.14 19.87
CA PRO A 257 8.72 -0.16 18.99
C PRO A 257 8.55 0.77 17.78
N ALA A 258 9.65 1.41 17.39
CA ALA A 258 9.79 2.04 16.10
C ALA A 258 10.44 1.06 15.12
N TYR A 259 9.89 0.93 13.93
CA TYR A 259 10.39 0.06 12.87
C TYR A 259 11.10 0.89 11.81
N ALA A 260 12.30 0.48 11.44
CA ALA A 260 13.08 1.10 10.38
C ALA A 260 13.47 0.07 9.32
N ALA A 261 13.17 0.34 8.08
CA ALA A 261 13.63 -0.50 6.99
C ALA A 261 15.12 -0.27 6.68
N GLN A 262 15.82 -1.29 6.20
CA GLN A 262 17.14 -1.14 5.61
C GLN A 262 17.06 -0.34 4.31
N VAL A 263 18.06 0.50 4.05
CA VAL A 263 18.18 1.24 2.79
C VAL A 263 18.99 0.40 1.81
N THR A 264 18.32 -0.58 1.21
CA THR A 264 18.90 -1.50 0.23
C THR A 264 18.22 -1.34 -1.13
N LYS A 265 18.87 -1.78 -2.20
CA LYS A 265 18.28 -1.86 -3.54
C LYS A 265 17.01 -2.71 -3.54
N ALA A 266 17.08 -3.84 -2.84
CA ALA A 266 15.97 -4.75 -2.65
C ALA A 266 14.76 -4.09 -1.99
N THR A 267 14.97 -3.34 -0.90
CA THR A 267 13.92 -2.57 -0.22
C THR A 267 13.34 -1.47 -1.12
N ALA A 268 14.18 -0.77 -1.87
CA ALA A 268 13.72 0.26 -2.80
C ALA A 268 12.85 -0.32 -3.92
N ARG A 269 13.28 -1.44 -4.52
CA ARG A 269 12.52 -2.17 -5.54
C ARG A 269 11.18 -2.67 -5.00
N ALA A 270 11.18 -3.30 -3.83
CA ALA A 270 9.96 -3.77 -3.18
C ALA A 270 9.00 -2.63 -2.85
N ALA A 271 9.52 -1.46 -2.45
CA ALA A 271 8.72 -0.26 -2.22
C ALA A 271 8.01 0.22 -3.50
N LEU A 272 8.73 0.28 -4.63
CA LEU A 272 8.16 0.64 -5.93
C LEU A 272 7.08 -0.34 -6.38
N ILE A 273 7.39 -1.62 -6.33
CA ILE A 273 6.44 -2.68 -6.71
C ILE A 273 5.20 -2.64 -5.80
N GLY A 274 5.39 -2.60 -4.49
CA GLY A 274 4.29 -2.61 -3.52
C GLY A 274 3.39 -1.38 -3.55
N ARG A 275 3.96 -0.20 -3.87
CA ARG A 275 3.23 1.08 -3.82
C ARG A 275 2.64 1.51 -5.15
N LEU A 276 3.26 1.14 -6.26
CA LEU A 276 2.85 1.58 -7.59
C LEU A 276 2.35 0.42 -8.46
N THR A 277 3.18 -0.59 -8.69
CA THR A 277 2.85 -1.68 -9.63
C THR A 277 1.67 -2.53 -9.17
N LYS A 278 1.65 -2.93 -7.89
CA LYS A 278 0.59 -3.81 -7.34
C LYS A 278 -0.75 -3.13 -7.13
N VAL A 279 -0.79 -1.82 -7.05
CA VAL A 279 -2.00 -1.08 -6.64
C VAL A 279 -2.60 -0.20 -7.71
N ARG A 280 -1.99 -0.14 -8.88
CA ARG A 280 -2.49 0.68 -10.00
C ARG A 280 -3.91 0.29 -10.40
N ASN A 281 -4.72 1.28 -10.73
CA ASN A 281 -6.05 1.08 -11.30
C ASN A 281 -6.10 1.32 -12.80
N GLY A 282 -5.20 2.12 -13.32
CA GLY A 282 -5.09 2.39 -14.73
C GLY A 282 -6.34 3.01 -15.36
N LYS A 283 -6.84 2.37 -16.40
CA LYS A 283 -7.90 2.92 -17.24
C LYS A 283 -9.28 2.62 -16.66
N LEU A 284 -9.92 3.64 -16.08
CA LEU A 284 -11.34 3.63 -15.73
C LEU A 284 -12.08 4.59 -16.64
N SER A 285 -13.34 4.31 -16.89
CA SER A 285 -14.24 5.19 -17.66
C SER A 285 -15.07 6.04 -16.71
N MET A 286 -15.14 7.33 -16.99
CA MET A 286 -15.98 8.26 -16.24
C MET A 286 -17.45 8.08 -16.67
N SER A 287 -18.34 7.76 -15.74
CA SER A 287 -19.78 7.72 -16.01
C SER A 287 -20.33 9.14 -16.21
N ALA A 288 -21.43 9.26 -16.94
CA ALA A 288 -22.09 10.56 -17.18
C ALA A 288 -22.51 11.25 -15.87
N ASP A 289 -22.93 10.48 -14.88
CA ASP A 289 -23.31 11.00 -13.57
C ASP A 289 -22.10 11.54 -12.79
N LEU A 290 -20.99 10.81 -12.84
CA LEU A 290 -19.74 11.24 -12.21
C LEU A 290 -19.15 12.49 -12.92
N ALA A 291 -19.27 12.57 -14.24
CA ALA A 291 -18.84 13.72 -15.03
C ALA A 291 -19.63 14.99 -14.65
N ARG A 292 -20.96 14.88 -14.56
CA ARG A 292 -21.81 16.01 -14.10
C ARG A 292 -21.45 16.44 -12.68
N SER A 293 -21.23 15.49 -11.78
CA SER A 293 -20.77 15.81 -10.41
C SER A 293 -19.41 16.51 -10.43
N ALA A 294 -18.49 16.12 -11.31
CA ALA A 294 -17.19 16.77 -11.46
C ALA A 294 -17.31 18.21 -11.97
N GLU A 295 -18.17 18.45 -12.95
CA GLU A 295 -18.46 19.80 -13.44
C GLU A 295 -18.99 20.72 -12.33
N GLU A 296 -19.95 20.25 -11.54
CA GLU A 296 -20.51 21.03 -10.43
C GLU A 296 -19.48 21.23 -9.30
N PHE A 297 -18.67 20.22 -9.00
CA PHE A 297 -17.61 20.35 -8.02
C PHE A 297 -16.54 21.37 -8.43
N VAL A 298 -16.17 21.39 -9.70
CA VAL A 298 -15.19 22.34 -10.22
C VAL A 298 -15.75 23.78 -10.24
N LYS A 299 -17.04 23.96 -10.50
CA LYS A 299 -17.74 25.26 -10.36
C LYS A 299 -17.78 25.73 -8.90
N LEU A 300 -17.89 24.80 -7.95
CA LEU A 300 -17.83 25.12 -6.52
C LEU A 300 -16.44 25.65 -6.12
N ILE A 301 -15.37 25.08 -6.66
CA ILE A 301 -14.00 25.56 -6.41
C ILE A 301 -13.75 26.91 -7.08
N PHE A 302 -14.16 27.04 -8.34
CA PHE A 302 -14.01 28.25 -9.14
C PHE A 302 -15.37 28.67 -9.74
N PRO A 303 -16.16 29.48 -9.05
CA PRO A 303 -17.40 30.01 -9.60
C PRO A 303 -17.19 30.73 -10.94
N VAL A 304 -16.12 31.53 -11.02
CA VAL A 304 -15.67 32.19 -12.25
C VAL A 304 -14.45 31.46 -12.79
N ALA A 305 -14.45 31.14 -14.08
CA ALA A 305 -13.33 30.48 -14.73
C ALA A 305 -12.16 31.42 -15.00
N GLY A 306 -10.94 30.90 -15.04
CA GLY A 306 -9.74 31.63 -15.45
C GLY A 306 -9.32 32.74 -14.50
N THR A 307 -9.57 32.56 -13.20
CA THR A 307 -9.27 33.59 -12.18
C THR A 307 -7.85 33.53 -11.65
N LEU A 308 -7.11 32.47 -11.95
CA LEU A 308 -5.73 32.29 -11.50
C LEU A 308 -4.76 32.58 -12.65
N GLU A 309 -3.64 33.22 -12.28
CA GLU A 309 -2.50 33.41 -13.16
C GLU A 309 -1.34 32.50 -12.72
N PRO A 310 -0.63 31.86 -13.66
CA PRO A 310 0.55 31.08 -13.33
C PRO A 310 1.68 32.05 -12.86
N LEU A 311 2.43 31.60 -11.85
CA LEU A 311 3.61 32.33 -11.42
C LEU A 311 4.69 32.36 -12.53
N THR A 312 5.48 33.39 -12.56
CA THR A 312 6.77 33.35 -13.26
C THR A 312 7.72 32.39 -12.56
N PHE A 313 8.78 31.95 -13.24
CA PHE A 313 9.80 31.09 -12.60
C PHE A 313 10.49 31.80 -11.42
N ALA A 314 10.68 33.12 -11.48
CA ALA A 314 11.25 33.90 -10.39
C ALA A 314 10.34 33.89 -9.15
N GLU A 315 9.05 34.17 -9.33
CA GLU A 315 8.08 34.15 -8.24
C GLU A 315 7.95 32.73 -7.65
N ALA A 316 7.91 31.69 -8.49
CA ALA A 316 7.89 30.30 -8.02
C ALA A 316 9.13 29.97 -7.17
N TYR A 317 10.32 30.44 -7.57
CA TYR A 317 11.55 30.28 -6.81
C TYR A 317 11.47 30.97 -5.43
N ASP A 318 10.92 32.17 -5.35
CA ASP A 318 10.81 32.91 -4.09
C ASP A 318 9.86 32.27 -3.09
N THR A 319 8.90 31.46 -3.55
CA THR A 319 8.02 30.69 -2.66
C THR A 319 8.72 29.54 -1.94
N LEU A 320 9.90 29.11 -2.42
CA LEU A 320 10.62 27.98 -1.85
C LEU A 320 11.33 28.36 -0.55
N LYS A 321 11.09 27.60 0.51
CA LYS A 321 11.65 27.88 1.84
C LYS A 321 12.95 27.16 2.13
N ARG A 322 13.19 26.00 1.52
CA ARG A 322 14.34 25.14 1.83
C ARG A 322 15.50 25.41 0.87
N PRO A 323 16.75 25.56 1.37
CA PRO A 323 17.92 25.77 0.52
C PRO A 323 18.10 24.71 -0.58
N SER A 324 17.87 23.43 -0.24
CA SER A 324 17.95 22.34 -1.21
C SER A 324 16.91 22.42 -2.32
N GLN A 325 15.70 22.89 -2.02
CA GLN A 325 14.68 23.15 -3.04
C GLN A 325 15.07 24.34 -3.93
N LYS A 326 15.58 25.40 -3.32
CA LYS A 326 16.06 26.58 -4.07
C LYS A 326 17.19 26.21 -5.02
N ALA A 327 18.19 25.45 -4.55
CA ALA A 327 19.29 24.99 -5.40
C ALA A 327 18.80 24.14 -6.58
N LYS A 328 17.91 23.16 -6.29
CA LYS A 328 17.32 22.33 -7.34
C LYS A 328 16.54 23.15 -8.37
N HIS A 329 15.76 24.12 -7.92
CA HIS A 329 14.94 24.97 -8.79
C HIS A 329 15.78 25.99 -9.58
N ALA A 330 16.86 26.51 -8.99
CA ALA A 330 17.79 27.41 -9.69
C ALA A 330 18.47 26.72 -10.87
N ASN A 331 18.86 25.44 -10.68
CA ASN A 331 19.45 24.64 -11.75
C ASN A 331 18.47 24.36 -12.91
N ALA A 332 17.17 24.33 -12.60
CA ALA A 332 16.14 24.09 -13.61
C ALA A 332 15.92 25.25 -14.58
N ARG A 333 16.41 26.46 -14.28
CA ARG A 333 16.20 27.65 -15.14
C ARG A 333 16.85 27.53 -16.52
N HIS A 334 17.84 26.67 -16.64
CA HIS A 334 18.57 26.43 -17.89
C HIS A 334 18.04 25.24 -18.70
N ASP A 335 17.11 24.47 -18.12
CA ASP A 335 16.52 23.29 -18.74
C ASP A 335 15.24 23.68 -19.48
N ASP A 336 14.89 22.92 -20.50
CA ASP A 336 13.56 23.03 -21.13
C ASP A 336 12.49 22.59 -20.14
N PRO A 337 11.56 23.48 -19.70
CA PRO A 337 10.52 23.14 -18.75
C PRO A 337 9.49 22.13 -19.30
N TYR A 338 9.53 21.87 -20.58
CA TYR A 338 8.64 20.95 -21.29
C TYR A 338 9.29 19.59 -21.58
N GLU A 339 10.60 19.48 -21.37
CA GLU A 339 11.29 18.23 -21.51
C GLU A 339 10.81 17.25 -20.44
N THR A 340 10.34 16.10 -20.89
CA THR A 340 9.83 15.05 -20.01
C THR A 340 10.92 14.04 -19.76
N GLU A 341 11.41 13.95 -18.53
CA GLU A 341 12.27 12.83 -18.14
C GLU A 341 11.51 11.50 -18.26
N ASP A 342 12.08 10.55 -18.98
CA ASP A 342 11.54 9.19 -19.07
C ASP A 342 11.85 8.37 -17.82
N VAL A 343 12.81 8.79 -17.01
CA VAL A 343 13.30 8.05 -15.84
C VAL A 343 13.33 8.94 -14.60
N ILE A 344 12.74 8.46 -13.53
CA ILE A 344 12.65 9.17 -12.25
C ILE A 344 13.57 8.51 -11.22
N ALA A 345 14.44 9.28 -10.60
CA ALA A 345 15.32 8.80 -9.52
C ALA A 345 14.55 8.65 -8.21
N CYS A 346 14.01 7.46 -7.99
CA CYS A 346 13.24 7.12 -6.81
C CYS A 346 14.12 6.80 -5.60
N PHE A 347 13.63 7.10 -4.40
CA PHE A 347 14.32 6.70 -3.17
C PHE A 347 13.34 6.41 -2.03
N GLN A 348 13.80 5.59 -1.12
CA GLN A 348 13.05 5.20 0.07
C GLN A 348 12.89 6.38 1.03
N LYS A 349 11.67 6.61 1.53
CA LYS A 349 11.42 7.60 2.57
C LYS A 349 11.98 7.14 3.91
N ARG A 350 12.83 7.94 4.52
CA ARG A 350 13.44 7.66 5.81
C ARG A 350 12.50 8.11 6.93
N GLU A 351 11.77 7.17 7.50
CA GLU A 351 10.83 7.44 8.59
C GLU A 351 10.66 6.25 9.54
N ALA A 352 10.28 6.56 10.78
CA ALA A 352 9.86 5.56 11.76
C ALA A 352 8.45 5.08 11.44
N ALA A 353 8.24 3.77 11.44
CA ALA A 353 6.94 3.14 11.26
C ALA A 353 6.45 2.49 12.55
N ALA A 354 5.14 2.32 12.69
CA ALA A 354 4.53 1.62 13.82
C ALA A 354 4.59 0.09 13.70
N LYS A 355 4.82 -0.40 12.48
CA LYS A 355 4.95 -1.83 12.14
C LYS A 355 5.81 -1.96 10.89
N TYR A 356 6.33 -3.13 10.63
CA TYR A 356 6.96 -3.39 9.35
C TYR A 356 5.89 -3.43 8.23
N ALA A 357 6.15 -2.76 7.15
CA ALA A 357 5.24 -2.65 5.99
C ALA A 357 6.04 -2.23 4.76
N ASP A 358 5.38 -2.23 3.61
CA ASP A 358 5.95 -1.63 2.40
C ASP A 358 6.40 -0.20 2.67
N VAL A 359 7.67 0.07 2.43
CA VAL A 359 8.28 1.36 2.66
C VAL A 359 7.66 2.41 1.74
N ARG A 360 7.49 3.62 2.22
CA ARG A 360 7.07 4.73 1.37
C ARG A 360 8.18 5.09 0.39
N ASN A 361 7.81 5.25 -0.87
CA ASN A 361 8.72 5.70 -1.91
C ASN A 361 8.53 7.20 -2.15
N ILE A 362 9.63 7.91 -2.41
CA ILE A 362 9.63 9.28 -2.88
C ILE A 362 10.12 9.28 -4.32
N SER A 363 9.32 9.83 -5.19
CA SER A 363 9.55 9.87 -6.64
C SER A 363 9.63 11.34 -7.10
N PRO A 364 10.77 12.00 -6.94
CA PRO A 364 10.92 13.39 -7.33
C PRO A 364 10.98 13.49 -8.85
N LEU A 365 10.26 14.47 -9.39
CA LEU A 365 10.37 14.83 -10.80
C LEU A 365 11.68 15.59 -11.08
N ALA A 366 12.04 15.69 -12.35
CA ALA A 366 13.06 16.59 -12.85
C ALA A 366 12.88 18.00 -12.32
N ALA A 367 13.97 18.71 -12.17
CA ALA A 367 13.96 20.06 -11.64
C ALA A 367 13.11 21.01 -12.52
N ALA A 368 13.26 20.92 -13.84
CA ALA A 368 12.51 21.72 -14.80
C ALA A 368 11.00 21.45 -14.75
N THR A 369 10.61 20.17 -14.81
CA THR A 369 9.20 19.75 -14.70
C THR A 369 8.58 20.20 -13.37
N GLN A 370 9.32 20.03 -12.26
CA GLN A 370 8.89 20.45 -10.93
C GLN A 370 8.71 21.95 -10.85
N ALA A 371 9.64 22.73 -11.42
CA ALA A 371 9.57 24.18 -11.46
C ALA A 371 8.35 24.65 -12.27
N ASN A 372 8.13 24.07 -13.45
CA ASN A 372 6.97 24.41 -14.26
C ASN A 372 5.65 24.07 -13.56
N MET A 373 5.53 22.89 -12.97
CA MET A 373 4.35 22.53 -12.17
C MET A 373 4.12 23.47 -11.00
N THR A 374 5.18 23.92 -10.33
CA THR A 374 5.10 24.82 -9.18
C THR A 374 4.45 26.15 -9.54
N ARG A 375 4.65 26.65 -10.75
CA ARG A 375 4.04 27.90 -11.26
C ARG A 375 2.50 27.85 -11.19
N PHE A 376 1.91 26.71 -11.44
CA PHE A 376 0.46 26.50 -11.40
C PHE A 376 -0.04 26.02 -10.04
N THR A 377 0.69 25.12 -9.39
CA THR A 377 0.23 24.49 -8.15
C THR A 377 0.25 25.45 -6.95
N ASN A 378 1.15 26.42 -6.92
CA ASN A 378 1.22 27.39 -5.82
C ASN A 378 0.03 28.36 -5.81
N PRO A 379 -0.36 29.04 -6.92
CA PRO A 379 -1.57 29.84 -6.96
C PRO A 379 -2.82 29.05 -6.59
N LEU A 380 -2.94 27.82 -7.11
CA LEU A 380 -4.06 26.92 -6.81
C LEU A 380 -4.11 26.57 -5.32
N SER A 381 -2.96 26.23 -4.72
CA SER A 381 -2.88 25.95 -3.28
C SER A 381 -3.18 27.18 -2.42
N LYS A 382 -2.77 28.38 -2.87
CA LYS A 382 -3.09 29.66 -2.21
C LYS A 382 -4.59 29.92 -2.26
N HIS A 383 -5.22 29.74 -3.41
CA HIS A 383 -6.67 29.84 -3.58
C HIS A 383 -7.40 28.86 -2.65
N ALA A 384 -6.99 27.59 -2.64
CA ALA A 384 -7.62 26.57 -1.78
C ALA A 384 -7.56 26.94 -0.30
N LYS A 385 -6.41 27.40 0.19
CA LYS A 385 -6.23 27.83 1.58
C LYS A 385 -7.12 29.01 1.96
N ALA A 386 -7.37 29.91 1.04
CA ALA A 386 -8.17 31.11 1.28
C ALA A 386 -9.68 30.85 1.18
N ASN A 387 -10.11 30.00 0.25
CA ASN A 387 -11.51 29.92 -0.16
C ASN A 387 -12.20 28.58 0.13
N LEU A 388 -11.45 27.47 0.30
CA LEU A 388 -12.07 26.16 0.45
C LEU A 388 -12.10 25.73 1.92
N ARG A 389 -13.29 25.72 2.52
CA ARG A 389 -13.48 25.39 3.95
C ARG A 389 -13.08 23.97 4.30
N TRP A 390 -13.18 23.05 3.38
CA TRP A 390 -12.80 21.65 3.55
C TRP A 390 -11.29 21.37 3.37
N TYR A 391 -10.50 22.34 2.89
CA TYR A 391 -9.06 22.18 2.66
C TYR A 391 -8.26 22.43 3.95
N SER A 392 -7.58 21.40 4.48
CA SER A 392 -6.92 21.47 5.78
C SER A 392 -5.48 22.02 5.75
N PHE A 393 -4.78 21.88 4.62
CA PHE A 393 -3.39 22.33 4.56
C PHE A 393 -3.26 23.85 4.65
N GLY A 394 -2.33 24.29 5.49
CA GLY A 394 -2.11 25.71 5.77
C GLY A 394 -2.97 26.27 6.90
N ARG A 395 -3.91 25.51 7.44
CA ARG A 395 -4.61 25.86 8.68
C ARG A 395 -3.75 25.54 9.89
N THR A 396 -3.89 26.33 10.93
CA THR A 396 -3.28 26.02 12.22
C THR A 396 -3.99 24.84 12.91
N PRO A 397 -3.32 24.08 13.77
CA PRO A 397 -3.97 23.05 14.57
C PRO A 397 -5.18 23.55 15.34
N ALA A 398 -5.12 24.76 15.90
CA ALA A 398 -6.24 25.39 16.61
C ALA A 398 -7.43 25.71 15.66
N ALA A 399 -7.17 26.13 14.41
CA ALA A 399 -8.23 26.37 13.45
C ALA A 399 -8.93 25.08 13.01
N ILE A 400 -8.18 23.99 12.85
CA ILE A 400 -8.73 22.65 12.58
C ILE A 400 -9.56 22.18 13.78
N ALA A 401 -9.05 22.34 15.00
CA ALA A 401 -9.72 21.94 16.22
C ALA A 401 -11.07 22.66 16.41
N ARG A 402 -11.08 23.97 16.23
CA ARG A 402 -12.32 24.76 16.28
C ARG A 402 -13.35 24.34 15.22
N HIS A 403 -12.89 24.03 14.01
CA HIS A 403 -13.78 23.53 12.96
C HIS A 403 -14.40 22.19 13.37
N ILE A 404 -13.60 21.22 13.79
CA ILE A 404 -14.05 19.89 14.21
C ILE A 404 -15.05 19.99 15.36
N ALA A 405 -14.69 20.69 16.43
CA ALA A 405 -15.55 20.86 17.60
C ALA A 405 -16.84 21.62 17.26
N GLY A 406 -16.74 22.68 16.46
CA GLY A 406 -17.91 23.46 16.04
C GLY A 406 -18.92 22.67 15.20
N VAL A 407 -18.42 21.75 14.37
CA VAL A 407 -19.27 20.94 13.50
C VAL A 407 -19.87 19.74 14.24
N LEU A 408 -19.10 19.01 15.03
CA LEU A 408 -19.53 17.75 15.64
C LEU A 408 -20.72 17.91 16.59
N GLN A 409 -20.94 19.08 17.17
CA GLN A 409 -22.11 19.36 18.00
C GLN A 409 -23.45 19.13 17.28
N PHE A 410 -23.46 19.20 15.95
CA PHE A 410 -24.66 19.10 15.12
C PHE A 410 -24.84 17.76 14.43
N PHE A 411 -23.90 16.82 14.63
CA PHE A 411 -23.92 15.53 13.93
C PHE A 411 -23.98 14.36 14.91
N GLN A 412 -24.67 13.29 14.51
CA GLN A 412 -24.77 12.06 15.29
C GLN A 412 -23.58 11.13 15.09
N PHE A 413 -22.87 11.27 13.98
CA PHE A 413 -21.70 10.47 13.65
C PHE A 413 -20.79 11.18 12.67
N VAL A 414 -19.54 10.72 12.61
CA VAL A 414 -18.54 11.14 11.65
C VAL A 414 -17.86 9.92 11.06
N PHE A 415 -17.63 9.92 9.76
CA PHE A 415 -16.78 8.95 9.12
C PHE A 415 -15.37 9.52 8.98
N LEU A 416 -14.39 8.81 9.53
CA LEU A 416 -12.95 9.10 9.39
C LEU A 416 -12.40 8.15 8.33
N GLY A 417 -12.06 8.68 7.18
CA GLY A 417 -11.60 7.90 6.04
C GLY A 417 -10.11 8.08 5.75
N ASP A 418 -9.49 7.02 5.27
CA ASP A 418 -8.13 6.98 4.74
C ASP A 418 -8.13 6.30 3.38
N LEU A 419 -7.31 6.78 2.44
CA LEU A 419 -7.20 6.23 1.10
C LEU A 419 -5.94 5.36 0.98
N SER A 420 -6.15 4.05 1.00
CA SER A 420 -5.06 3.08 0.98
C SER A 420 -4.18 3.23 -0.27
N ARG A 421 -2.90 3.57 -0.08
CA ARG A 421 -1.89 3.71 -1.15
C ARG A 421 -2.37 4.65 -2.27
N MET A 422 -2.95 5.78 -1.90
CA MET A 422 -3.65 6.71 -2.80
C MET A 422 -2.84 7.03 -4.06
N ASP A 423 -1.58 7.38 -3.93
CA ASP A 423 -0.74 7.81 -5.06
C ASP A 423 -0.67 6.78 -6.21
N GLY A 424 -0.54 5.49 -5.87
CA GLY A 424 -0.52 4.40 -6.86
C GLY A 424 -1.91 4.04 -7.41
N ARG A 425 -2.99 4.50 -6.75
CA ARG A 425 -4.37 4.18 -7.13
C ARG A 425 -5.06 5.27 -7.94
N VAL A 426 -4.40 6.39 -8.18
CA VAL A 426 -4.96 7.43 -9.04
C VAL A 426 -5.23 6.84 -10.43
N SER A 427 -6.46 6.96 -10.89
CA SER A 427 -6.95 6.45 -12.16
C SER A 427 -7.08 7.55 -13.21
N THR A 428 -7.44 7.17 -14.44
CA THR A 428 -7.82 8.12 -15.50
C THR A 428 -8.93 9.06 -15.03
N VAL A 429 -9.91 8.56 -14.28
CA VAL A 429 -11.02 9.37 -13.75
C VAL A 429 -10.51 10.41 -12.75
N GLY A 430 -9.68 10.01 -11.78
CA GLY A 430 -9.07 10.95 -10.82
C GLY A 430 -8.22 12.01 -11.52
N ARG A 431 -7.46 11.63 -12.55
CA ARG A 431 -6.68 12.59 -13.37
C ARG A 431 -7.57 13.57 -14.11
N VAL A 432 -8.67 13.11 -14.72
CA VAL A 432 -9.62 14.00 -15.42
C VAL A 432 -10.23 15.02 -14.46
N VAL A 433 -10.67 14.60 -13.27
CA VAL A 433 -11.22 15.53 -12.26
C VAL A 433 -10.19 16.59 -11.88
N THR A 434 -8.95 16.17 -11.62
CA THR A 434 -7.86 17.09 -11.29
C THR A 434 -7.59 18.06 -12.45
N GLU A 435 -7.52 17.56 -13.68
CA GLU A 435 -7.33 18.39 -14.88
C GLU A 435 -8.44 19.43 -15.05
N MET A 436 -9.70 19.04 -14.84
CA MET A 436 -10.84 19.97 -14.90
C MET A 436 -10.69 21.13 -13.91
N ILE A 437 -10.15 20.88 -12.71
CA ILE A 437 -9.88 21.93 -11.71
C ILE A 437 -8.86 22.92 -12.24
N TYR A 438 -7.73 22.44 -12.78
CA TYR A 438 -6.70 23.33 -13.35
C TYR A 438 -7.23 24.12 -14.54
N ARG A 439 -7.92 23.47 -15.48
CA ARG A 439 -8.48 24.12 -16.68
C ARG A 439 -9.53 25.17 -16.34
N ARG A 440 -10.26 25.02 -15.25
CA ARG A 440 -11.21 26.03 -14.82
C ARG A 440 -10.53 27.14 -14.00
N GLY A 441 -9.48 26.84 -13.27
CA GLY A 441 -8.77 27.83 -12.46
C GLY A 441 -7.93 28.80 -13.29
N PHE A 442 -7.30 28.33 -14.35
CA PHE A 442 -6.40 29.10 -15.21
C PHE A 442 -6.99 29.36 -16.60
N GLN A 443 -6.50 30.42 -17.26
CA GLN A 443 -6.81 30.65 -18.67
C GLN A 443 -6.21 29.53 -19.54
N PRO A 444 -6.93 29.11 -20.61
CA PRO A 444 -6.39 28.17 -21.58
C PRO A 444 -5.10 28.69 -22.21
N GLY A 445 -4.13 27.80 -22.37
CA GLY A 445 -2.87 28.18 -23.00
C GLY A 445 -1.88 27.02 -23.09
N PRO A 446 -0.88 27.12 -23.97
CA PRO A 446 0.06 26.04 -24.24
C PRO A 446 0.89 25.64 -23.01
N GLU A 447 1.19 26.56 -22.11
CA GLU A 447 1.92 26.28 -20.88
C GLU A 447 1.10 25.42 -19.91
N LEU A 448 -0.20 25.69 -19.78
CA LEU A 448 -1.11 24.88 -18.98
C LEU A 448 -1.23 23.46 -19.57
N ASP A 449 -1.40 23.37 -20.89
CA ASP A 449 -1.51 22.07 -21.57
C ASP A 449 -0.23 21.24 -21.42
N ALA A 450 0.94 21.86 -21.55
CA ALA A 450 2.22 21.20 -21.35
C ALA A 450 2.39 20.72 -19.90
N MET A 451 2.03 21.54 -18.92
CA MET A 451 2.06 21.17 -17.51
C MET A 451 1.13 19.99 -17.22
N LEU A 452 -0.11 20.02 -17.72
CA LEU A 452 -1.08 18.92 -17.54
C LEU A 452 -0.62 17.65 -18.22
N LYS A 453 -0.07 17.73 -19.44
CA LYS A 453 0.54 16.60 -20.13
C LYS A 453 1.71 16.02 -19.33
N GLY A 454 2.51 16.84 -18.68
CA GLY A 454 3.57 16.40 -17.78
C GLY A 454 3.06 15.66 -16.52
N LYS A 455 1.80 15.87 -16.11
CA LYS A 455 1.16 15.18 -14.99
C LYS A 455 0.46 13.87 -15.39
N THR A 456 0.15 13.68 -16.67
CA THR A 456 -0.66 12.56 -17.17
C THR A 456 0.02 11.88 -18.35
N ASN A 457 -0.40 10.65 -18.64
CA ASN A 457 0.06 9.88 -19.81
C ASN A 457 1.59 9.64 -19.89
N ARG A 458 2.24 9.57 -18.74
CA ARG A 458 3.67 9.28 -18.63
C ARG A 458 3.87 7.85 -18.19
N PRO A 459 4.43 6.98 -19.02
CA PRO A 459 4.95 5.71 -18.54
C PRO A 459 6.02 5.99 -17.46
N LEU A 460 5.81 5.43 -16.25
CA LEU A 460 6.74 5.65 -15.16
C LEU A 460 7.83 4.59 -15.17
N ARG A 461 9.03 5.04 -15.46
CA ARG A 461 10.26 4.28 -15.26
C ARG A 461 11.00 4.90 -14.07
N CYS A 462 11.27 4.09 -13.07
CA CYS A 462 11.93 4.53 -11.86
C CYS A 462 13.33 3.91 -11.78
N ALA A 463 14.35 4.76 -11.76
CA ALA A 463 15.71 4.35 -11.43
C ALA A 463 15.83 4.13 -9.93
N ILE A 464 16.42 3.00 -9.55
CA ILE A 464 16.78 2.74 -8.16
C ILE A 464 18.09 3.46 -7.87
N ARG A 465 18.04 4.41 -6.93
CA ARG A 465 19.20 5.23 -6.59
C ARG A 465 20.40 4.39 -6.20
N GLY A 466 21.55 4.67 -6.82
CA GLY A 466 22.80 3.96 -6.58
C GLY A 466 22.96 2.66 -7.39
N THR A 467 22.10 2.46 -8.41
CA THR A 467 22.19 1.33 -9.35
C THR A 467 21.94 1.83 -10.76
N GLU A 468 22.25 0.99 -11.74
CA GLU A 468 21.84 1.17 -13.14
C GLU A 468 20.43 0.61 -13.42
N GLU A 469 19.81 0.01 -12.43
CA GLU A 469 18.51 -0.63 -12.57
C GLU A 469 17.38 0.38 -12.72
N CYS A 470 16.55 0.15 -13.74
CA CYS A 470 15.34 0.94 -14.00
C CYS A 470 14.12 0.02 -14.12
N ILE A 471 13.13 0.29 -13.30
CA ILE A 471 11.89 -0.50 -13.23
C ILE A 471 10.75 0.28 -13.88
N SER A 472 10.02 -0.34 -14.80
CA SER A 472 8.74 0.19 -15.27
C SER A 472 7.66 -0.12 -14.24
N VAL A 473 7.12 0.90 -13.59
CA VAL A 473 6.17 0.75 -12.47
C VAL A 473 4.73 1.13 -12.83
N ASP A 474 4.54 1.94 -13.84
CA ASP A 474 3.21 2.31 -14.35
C ASP A 474 3.25 2.58 -15.85
N SER A 475 2.72 1.65 -16.63
CA SER A 475 2.59 1.80 -18.09
C SER A 475 1.39 2.65 -18.50
N SER A 476 0.44 2.91 -17.61
CA SER A 476 -0.73 3.75 -17.89
C SER A 476 -0.46 5.25 -17.72
N GLY A 477 0.57 5.61 -16.95
CA GLY A 477 0.93 6.98 -16.65
C GLY A 477 -0.07 7.73 -15.77
N THR A 478 -0.95 7.02 -15.06
CA THR A 478 -2.01 7.63 -14.24
C THR A 478 -1.60 7.82 -12.79
N SER A 479 -0.66 7.03 -12.26
CA SER A 479 -0.19 7.14 -10.87
C SER A 479 0.33 8.54 -10.55
N ARG A 480 0.07 9.01 -9.33
CA ARG A 480 0.62 10.26 -8.81
C ARG A 480 1.95 9.99 -8.14
N LEU A 481 2.92 10.84 -8.41
CA LEU A 481 4.23 10.71 -7.80
C LEU A 481 4.30 11.39 -6.44
N SER A 482 4.78 10.67 -5.44
CA SER A 482 5.00 11.18 -4.07
C SER A 482 6.13 12.23 -4.00
N GLY A 483 6.12 13.22 -4.80
CA GLY A 483 7.14 14.27 -4.90
C GLY A 483 6.82 15.25 -6.01
N GLU A 484 5.74 14.98 -6.74
CA GLU A 484 5.15 15.86 -7.73
C GLU A 484 4.64 17.15 -7.05
N ALA A 485 4.87 18.30 -7.66
CA ALA A 485 4.28 19.55 -7.19
C ALA A 485 2.76 19.46 -7.25
N GLY A 486 2.08 19.86 -6.19
CA GLY A 486 0.63 19.80 -6.10
C GLY A 486 0.07 18.48 -5.57
N THR A 487 0.87 17.41 -5.32
CA THR A 487 0.37 16.14 -4.78
C THR A 487 -0.57 16.32 -3.59
N SER A 488 -0.23 17.21 -2.66
CA SER A 488 -1.06 17.49 -1.49
C SER A 488 -2.42 18.11 -1.85
N PHE A 489 -2.46 19.05 -2.81
CA PHE A 489 -3.70 19.63 -3.28
C PHE A 489 -4.53 18.60 -4.06
N ASP A 490 -3.91 17.94 -5.02
CA ASP A 490 -4.59 17.01 -5.93
C ASP A 490 -5.20 15.84 -5.15
N ASN A 491 -4.48 15.28 -4.17
CA ASN A 491 -5.00 14.21 -3.31
C ASN A 491 -6.17 14.70 -2.45
N THR A 492 -6.03 15.88 -1.86
CA THR A 492 -7.09 16.49 -1.06
C THR A 492 -8.35 16.79 -1.88
N ALA A 493 -8.18 17.33 -3.08
CA ALA A 493 -9.29 17.65 -3.97
C ALA A 493 -10.01 16.39 -4.47
N GLU A 494 -9.27 15.32 -4.74
CA GLU A 494 -9.85 14.03 -5.17
C GLU A 494 -10.66 13.39 -4.03
N GLY A 495 -10.16 13.42 -2.78
CA GLY A 495 -10.91 12.99 -1.60
C GLY A 495 -12.18 13.82 -1.36
N ALA A 496 -12.08 15.15 -1.51
CA ALA A 496 -13.21 16.05 -1.40
C ALA A 496 -14.25 15.86 -2.51
N PHE A 497 -13.80 15.60 -3.75
CA PHE A 497 -14.71 15.26 -4.85
C PHE A 497 -15.48 13.96 -4.59
N MET A 498 -14.81 12.93 -4.09
CA MET A 498 -15.48 11.68 -3.70
C MET A 498 -16.58 11.94 -2.66
N ALA A 499 -16.32 12.78 -1.67
CA ALA A 499 -17.31 13.15 -0.66
C ALA A 499 -18.46 13.97 -1.26
N PHE A 500 -18.16 14.95 -2.10
CA PHE A 500 -19.16 15.75 -2.81
C PHE A 500 -20.12 14.88 -3.63
N HIS A 501 -19.57 13.96 -4.43
CA HIS A 501 -20.37 13.00 -5.21
C HIS A 501 -21.19 12.08 -4.30
N SER A 502 -20.61 11.62 -3.17
CA SER A 502 -21.32 10.79 -2.19
C SER A 502 -22.49 11.54 -1.55
N PHE A 503 -22.28 12.78 -1.15
CA PHE A 503 -23.36 13.62 -0.61
C PHE A 503 -24.43 13.92 -1.67
N TYR A 504 -24.04 14.15 -2.91
CA TYR A 504 -25.00 14.26 -4.00
C TYR A 504 -25.86 13.00 -4.14
N LYS A 505 -25.25 11.82 -4.08
CA LYS A 505 -25.99 10.55 -4.11
C LYS A 505 -26.93 10.38 -2.91
N MET A 506 -26.57 10.89 -1.77
CA MET A 506 -27.41 10.85 -0.55
C MET A 506 -28.57 11.82 -0.60
N HIS A 507 -28.38 13.01 -1.17
CA HIS A 507 -29.36 14.11 -1.08
C HIS A 507 -30.09 14.42 -2.40
N GLY A 508 -29.60 13.91 -3.54
CA GLY A 508 -30.14 14.21 -4.87
C GLY A 508 -29.99 15.67 -5.32
N CYS A 509 -29.15 16.46 -4.61
CA CYS A 509 -29.03 17.91 -4.81
C CYS A 509 -27.60 18.38 -4.60
N TYR A 510 -27.03 19.04 -5.61
CA TYR A 510 -25.65 19.55 -5.55
C TYR A 510 -25.45 20.66 -4.51
N VAL A 511 -26.46 21.51 -4.30
CA VAL A 511 -26.38 22.56 -3.27
C VAL A 511 -26.29 21.94 -1.88
N LYS A 512 -27.11 20.93 -1.59
CA LYS A 512 -27.01 20.20 -0.32
C LYS A 512 -25.68 19.47 -0.19
N ALA A 513 -25.15 18.90 -1.27
CA ALA A 513 -23.84 18.26 -1.26
C ALA A 513 -22.72 19.26 -0.98
N ALA A 514 -22.78 20.47 -1.53
CA ALA A 514 -21.81 21.54 -1.27
C ALA A 514 -21.84 22.00 0.20
N VAL A 515 -23.03 22.20 0.77
CA VAL A 515 -23.19 22.56 2.18
C VAL A 515 -22.65 21.46 3.10
N ALA A 516 -22.93 20.19 2.80
CA ALA A 516 -22.40 19.05 3.55
C ALA A 516 -20.87 18.96 3.44
N LEU A 517 -20.31 19.23 2.27
CA LEU A 517 -18.87 19.24 2.04
C LEU A 517 -18.15 20.32 2.88
N ASP A 518 -18.76 21.48 3.09
CA ASP A 518 -18.19 22.56 3.91
C ASP A 518 -18.04 22.18 5.40
N SER A 519 -18.75 21.16 5.84
CA SER A 519 -18.59 20.60 7.19
C SER A 519 -17.41 19.63 7.30
N CYS A 520 -16.89 19.16 6.17
CA CYS A 520 -15.79 18.19 6.10
C CYS A 520 -14.42 18.84 6.17
N LEU A 521 -13.41 18.00 6.43
CA LEU A 521 -11.98 18.37 6.30
C LEU A 521 -11.22 17.27 5.56
N PHE A 522 -10.35 17.69 4.64
CA PHE A 522 -9.48 16.78 3.89
C PHE A 522 -8.03 17.25 3.96
N GLY A 523 -7.12 16.31 4.14
CA GLY A 523 -5.69 16.57 4.21
C GLY A 523 -4.86 15.44 3.57
N GLY A 524 -4.75 15.44 2.25
CA GLY A 524 -4.16 14.34 1.49
C GLY A 524 -5.11 13.16 1.42
N ASP A 525 -4.67 12.02 1.97
CA ASP A 525 -5.41 10.77 2.13
C ASP A 525 -6.34 10.75 3.35
N ASP A 526 -6.07 11.59 4.37
CA ASP A 526 -6.89 11.71 5.57
C ASP A 526 -8.18 12.52 5.31
N SER A 527 -9.33 12.01 5.79
CA SER A 527 -10.62 12.69 5.68
C SER A 527 -11.45 12.63 6.97
N PHE A 528 -12.12 13.74 7.26
CA PHE A 528 -13.08 13.91 8.35
C PHE A 528 -14.41 14.34 7.74
N MET A 529 -15.44 13.51 7.84
CA MET A 529 -16.69 13.66 7.11
C MET A 529 -17.91 13.45 8.03
N PRO A 530 -18.40 14.49 8.69
CA PRO A 530 -19.61 14.42 9.49
C PRO A 530 -20.83 14.03 8.66
N GLY A 531 -21.64 13.10 9.16
CA GLY A 531 -22.85 12.63 8.50
C GLY A 531 -22.65 11.81 7.22
N MET A 532 -21.41 11.49 6.86
CA MET A 532 -21.11 10.65 5.69
C MET A 532 -21.38 9.18 6.00
N VAL A 533 -22.22 8.56 5.18
CA VAL A 533 -22.42 7.10 5.22
C VAL A 533 -21.22 6.42 4.57
N GLU A 534 -20.52 5.60 5.34
CA GLU A 534 -19.28 4.91 4.93
C GLU A 534 -19.42 4.21 3.57
N ASN A 535 -20.51 3.46 3.35
CA ASN A 535 -20.70 2.72 2.10
C ASN A 535 -20.80 3.65 0.88
N ASN A 536 -21.41 4.82 1.01
CA ASN A 536 -21.53 5.78 -0.10
C ASN A 536 -20.15 6.34 -0.47
N TYR A 537 -19.32 6.67 0.51
CA TYR A 537 -17.96 7.13 0.25
C TYR A 537 -17.09 6.02 -0.36
N LYS A 538 -17.23 4.77 0.12
CA LYS A 538 -16.58 3.59 -0.48
C LYS A 538 -17.00 3.35 -1.93
N LEU A 539 -18.26 3.55 -2.28
CA LEU A 539 -18.76 3.43 -3.65
C LEU A 539 -18.17 4.51 -4.57
N SER A 540 -18.15 5.76 -4.13
CA SER A 540 -17.49 6.85 -4.86
C SER A 540 -15.98 6.60 -5.00
N GLY A 541 -15.34 6.11 -3.95
CA GLY A 541 -13.94 5.71 -3.99
C GLY A 541 -13.65 4.65 -5.06
N ARG A 542 -14.46 3.61 -5.11
CA ARG A 542 -14.34 2.56 -6.15
C ARG A 542 -14.52 3.11 -7.56
N ALA A 543 -15.44 4.07 -7.75
CA ALA A 543 -15.67 4.70 -9.06
C ALA A 543 -14.43 5.49 -9.54
N LEU A 544 -13.61 6.00 -8.62
CA LEU A 544 -12.34 6.64 -8.91
C LEU A 544 -11.15 5.68 -8.85
N GLY A 545 -11.35 4.41 -8.46
CA GLY A 545 -10.30 3.40 -8.35
C GLY A 545 -9.62 3.32 -6.98
N HIS A 546 -10.12 4.04 -5.98
CA HIS A 546 -9.57 4.01 -4.64
C HIS A 546 -10.14 2.90 -3.76
N VAL A 547 -9.31 2.44 -2.83
CA VAL A 547 -9.73 1.61 -1.71
C VAL A 547 -9.80 2.50 -0.47
N VAL A 548 -11.02 2.71 -0.01
CA VAL A 548 -11.30 3.48 1.19
C VAL A 548 -11.26 2.55 2.39
N THR A 549 -10.49 2.92 3.39
CA THR A 549 -10.50 2.36 4.74
C THR A 549 -10.94 3.45 5.72
N GLY A 550 -11.38 3.07 6.90
CA GLY A 550 -11.79 4.06 7.89
C GLY A 550 -12.78 3.49 8.90
N GLU A 551 -13.26 4.37 9.75
CA GLU A 551 -14.20 4.02 10.80
C GLU A 551 -15.29 5.08 10.97
N THR A 552 -16.49 4.65 11.33
CA THR A 552 -17.60 5.53 11.71
C THR A 552 -17.62 5.66 13.22
N ILE A 553 -17.46 6.88 13.72
CA ILE A 553 -17.51 7.20 15.15
C ILE A 553 -18.84 7.88 15.45
N TRP A 554 -19.57 7.31 16.42
CA TRP A 554 -20.87 7.83 16.84
C TRP A 554 -20.73 8.79 18.01
N HIS A 555 -21.64 9.75 18.08
CA HIS A 555 -21.77 10.68 19.20
C HIS A 555 -21.77 9.94 20.56
N GLY A 556 -21.07 10.48 21.54
CA GLY A 556 -20.90 9.87 22.86
C GLY A 556 -19.94 8.66 22.91
N LYS A 557 -19.29 8.31 21.82
CA LYS A 557 -18.22 7.29 21.74
C LYS A 557 -16.85 7.95 21.90
N PRO A 558 -15.76 7.17 21.85
CA PRO A 558 -14.41 7.74 21.93
C PRO A 558 -14.22 8.98 21.07
N GLY A 559 -13.21 9.76 21.39
CA GLY A 559 -12.90 10.97 20.64
C GLY A 559 -12.51 10.70 19.19
N VAL A 560 -12.26 11.75 18.45
CA VAL A 560 -11.98 11.75 17.02
C VAL A 560 -10.49 11.89 16.76
N ASN A 561 -9.97 11.27 15.74
CA ASN A 561 -8.59 11.44 15.28
C ASN A 561 -8.58 12.03 13.85
N PHE A 562 -7.83 13.12 13.65
CA PHE A 562 -7.64 13.70 12.32
C PHE A 562 -6.25 14.34 12.22
N LEU A 563 -5.55 14.08 11.10
CA LEU A 563 -4.18 14.55 10.83
C LEU A 563 -3.22 14.30 12.02
N SER A 564 -3.28 13.10 12.60
CA SER A 564 -2.46 12.69 13.76
C SER A 564 -2.68 13.56 15.01
N ARG A 565 -3.88 14.08 15.21
CA ARG A 565 -4.33 14.73 16.45
C ARG A 565 -5.57 14.04 17.00
N PHE A 566 -5.56 13.83 18.31
CA PHE A 566 -6.67 13.24 19.04
C PHE A 566 -7.50 14.34 19.72
N PHE A 567 -8.81 14.20 19.60
CA PHE A 567 -9.82 15.01 20.25
C PHE A 567 -10.55 14.13 21.26
N SER A 568 -10.73 14.60 22.48
CA SER A 568 -11.44 13.87 23.52
C SER A 568 -12.93 13.66 23.16
N PRO A 569 -13.67 12.79 23.86
CA PRO A 569 -15.12 12.66 23.66
C PRO A 569 -15.89 13.99 23.86
N GLN A 570 -15.33 14.95 24.60
CA GLN A 570 -15.92 16.26 24.79
C GLN A 570 -15.99 17.12 23.52
N VAL A 571 -15.30 16.72 22.47
CA VAL A 571 -15.38 17.37 21.14
C VAL A 571 -16.81 17.38 20.60
N TRP A 572 -17.62 16.38 20.94
CA TRP A 572 -19.06 16.33 20.60
C TRP A 572 -19.90 17.38 21.32
N LEU A 573 -19.35 17.98 22.39
CA LEU A 573 -19.96 19.06 23.16
C LEU A 573 -19.30 20.42 22.88
N GLY A 574 -18.43 20.51 21.88
CA GLY A 574 -17.80 21.75 21.46
C GLY A 574 -16.40 22.01 22.05
N ASP A 575 -15.83 21.07 22.80
CA ASP A 575 -14.44 21.18 23.27
C ASP A 575 -13.44 21.05 22.10
N ASP A 576 -12.70 22.11 21.83
CA ASP A 576 -11.69 22.15 20.79
C ASP A 576 -10.27 21.77 21.28
N SER A 577 -10.16 21.29 22.50
CA SER A 577 -8.89 20.78 23.02
C SER A 577 -8.46 19.52 22.25
N SER A 578 -7.18 19.45 21.95
CA SER A 578 -6.63 18.32 21.20
C SER A 578 -5.16 18.10 21.52
N CYS A 579 -4.73 16.85 21.46
CA CYS A 579 -3.32 16.50 21.60
C CYS A 579 -2.78 15.84 20.32
N SER A 580 -1.46 15.93 20.11
CA SER A 580 -0.80 15.17 19.05
C SER A 580 -0.85 13.67 19.37
N ASP A 581 -0.76 12.83 18.34
CA ASP A 581 -0.50 11.40 18.51
C ASP A 581 0.82 11.19 19.26
N ILE A 582 0.72 10.98 20.57
CA ILE A 582 1.85 10.88 21.49
C ILE A 582 2.75 9.71 21.09
N LEU A 583 2.18 8.56 20.74
CA LEU A 583 2.95 7.37 20.37
C LEU A 583 3.74 7.60 19.08
N ARG A 584 3.16 8.30 18.11
CA ARG A 584 3.85 8.68 16.89
C ARG A 584 4.96 9.71 17.15
N GLN A 585 4.72 10.66 18.05
CA GLN A 585 5.73 11.66 18.41
C GLN A 585 6.90 11.01 19.17
N ILE A 586 6.64 10.14 20.12
CA ILE A 586 7.68 9.41 20.86
C ILE A 586 8.55 8.60 19.88
N ARG A 587 7.94 7.85 18.95
CA ARG A 587 8.72 7.11 17.93
C ARG A 587 9.65 8.03 17.14
N LYS A 588 9.16 9.19 16.72
CA LYS A 588 9.97 10.17 15.97
C LYS A 588 11.04 10.84 16.84
N PHE A 589 10.72 11.13 18.08
CA PHE A 589 11.62 11.78 19.01
C PHE A 589 12.86 10.94 19.30
N HIS A 590 12.68 9.62 19.40
CA HIS A 590 13.77 8.67 19.66
C HIS A 590 14.54 8.21 18.41
N THR A 591 14.24 8.75 17.24
CA THR A 591 14.86 8.32 15.98
C THR A 591 15.32 9.49 15.13
N THR A 592 16.44 9.30 14.42
CA THR A 592 16.98 10.29 13.48
C THR A 592 17.38 9.63 12.16
N ALA A 593 17.24 10.36 11.06
CA ALA A 593 17.76 9.96 9.75
C ALA A 593 19.24 10.32 9.55
N THR A 594 19.83 11.04 10.47
CA THR A 594 21.25 11.44 10.42
C THR A 594 22.10 10.37 11.09
N VAL A 595 22.92 9.68 10.30
CA VAL A 595 23.84 8.66 10.80
C VAL A 595 25.05 9.36 11.40
N GLY A 596 25.43 8.95 12.61
CA GLY A 596 26.56 9.55 13.34
C GLY A 596 26.23 10.86 14.04
N ALA A 597 24.95 11.25 14.09
CA ALA A 597 24.55 12.39 14.93
C ALA A 597 24.87 12.09 16.39
N ASP A 598 25.53 13.01 17.05
CA ASP A 598 25.71 12.91 18.51
C ASP A 598 24.33 13.08 19.17
N PRO A 599 23.87 12.09 19.94
CA PRO A 599 22.55 12.17 20.58
C PRO A 599 22.44 13.31 21.60
N ARG A 600 23.55 13.98 21.90
CA ARG A 600 23.60 15.13 22.80
C ARG A 600 23.44 16.47 22.08
N LEU A 601 23.55 16.49 20.75
CA LEU A 601 23.33 17.63 19.88
C LEU A 601 21.94 17.57 19.23
#